data_101cc0ced1f28749fb17aa3f772151cf
#
_entry.id   101cc0ced1f28749fb17aa3f772151cf
#
_cell.length_a   1.000
_cell.length_b   1.000
_cell.length_c   1.000
_cell.angle_alpha   90.00
_cell.angle_beta   90.00
_cell.angle_gamma   90.00
#
_symmetry.space_group_name_H-M   'P 1'
#
loop_
_entity.id
_entity.type
_entity.pdbx_description
1 polymer ?
#
loop_
_entity_poly.entity_id
_entity_poly.type
_entity_poly.pdbx_seq_one_letter_code
_entity_poly.pdbx_strand_id
1 'polypeptide(L)'
;MTEHFDVVVLGAGPGGYVAAIRAAQLGKKVAVVEKQYWGGVCLNVGCIPSKALLKNAEVAHIFNHEAKTFGISGNASFDFGAAHQRSRKVSEGIVRGVHYLMKKNKITEINGLGVFKDAKTIEVREGKDTGKIITFDNCIIATGSVVRSLPGVTIGGNIVSFEEQILHSEAPKSMVIVGAGAIGMEFAYVLANYGVSITIVEFMDRVLPNEDPDVSKEIAKQYKKLGVKLLTGYKTTAIRDLGGSAGVEVDVESKDGFKSDTIKADRVMVSIGFAPRVEGYGLENTGVKLTDRGAIDIDERMRTNVPGIYAIGDVTAKLQLAHVAEAQGVVAAETIANAETQELGDYMMMPRATFCNPQVASFGYTEEQAKQKFADRKIKSATFPFSANGKAQGLAESAGFVKIVADAEFGELLGAHMVGSGVSEMLPELTLAQRFDLTCEEIGRNVHTHPTLSEAMKEAAEGIMGHMINL
;
A
#
# COMPACT_ATOMS: atom_id res chain seq x y z
N MET A 1 -11.97 34.52 -14.59
CA MET A 1 -12.94 34.82 -13.51
C MET A 1 -12.47 34.11 -12.26
N THR A 2 -12.54 34.78 -11.12
CA THR A 2 -12.19 34.15 -9.82
C THR A 2 -13.45 33.46 -9.28
N GLU A 3 -13.30 32.20 -8.86
CA GLU A 3 -14.37 31.45 -8.23
C GLU A 3 -13.98 31.12 -6.77
N HIS A 4 -14.95 31.20 -5.85
CA HIS A 4 -14.76 30.99 -4.42
C HIS A 4 -15.45 29.70 -3.96
N PHE A 5 -14.75 28.94 -3.08
CA PHE A 5 -15.22 27.71 -2.46
C PHE A 5 -14.99 27.72 -0.95
N ASP A 6 -15.86 27.06 -0.18
CA ASP A 6 -15.64 26.86 1.24
C ASP A 6 -14.43 25.92 1.46
N VAL A 7 -14.30 24.90 0.59
CA VAL A 7 -13.21 23.92 0.64
C VAL A 7 -12.67 23.65 -0.76
N VAL A 8 -11.37 23.76 -0.93
CA VAL A 8 -10.64 23.28 -2.11
C VAL A 8 -9.77 22.09 -1.71
N VAL A 9 -9.86 21.00 -2.46
CA VAL A 9 -8.97 19.83 -2.30
C VAL A 9 -7.98 19.82 -3.45
N LEU A 10 -6.68 19.81 -3.13
CA LEU A 10 -5.60 19.77 -4.11
C LEU A 10 -5.08 18.35 -4.24
N GLY A 11 -5.53 17.66 -5.30
CA GLY A 11 -5.30 16.25 -5.58
C GLY A 11 -6.55 15.39 -5.38
N ALA A 12 -6.88 14.56 -6.38
CA ALA A 12 -8.04 13.67 -6.41
C ALA A 12 -7.71 12.20 -6.09
N GLY A 13 -6.62 11.95 -5.34
CA GLY A 13 -6.28 10.62 -4.83
C GLY A 13 -7.32 10.11 -3.80
N PRO A 14 -7.15 8.89 -3.25
CA PRO A 14 -8.12 8.29 -2.32
C PRO A 14 -8.51 9.23 -1.17
N GLY A 15 -7.55 9.81 -0.47
CA GLY A 15 -7.84 10.79 0.57
C GLY A 15 -8.56 12.03 0.05
N GLY A 16 -8.15 12.53 -1.12
CA GLY A 16 -8.69 13.77 -1.68
C GLY A 16 -10.15 13.66 -2.10
N TYR A 17 -10.53 12.64 -2.88
CA TYR A 17 -11.92 12.51 -3.29
C TYR A 17 -12.85 12.15 -2.12
N VAL A 18 -12.38 11.36 -1.14
CA VAL A 18 -13.13 11.04 0.09
C VAL A 18 -13.33 12.29 0.93
N ALA A 19 -12.29 13.09 1.17
CA ALA A 19 -12.38 14.36 1.88
C ALA A 19 -13.37 15.32 1.22
N ALA A 20 -13.32 15.45 -0.12
CA ALA A 20 -14.22 16.31 -0.88
C ALA A 20 -15.68 15.86 -0.73
N ILE A 21 -15.95 14.56 -0.84
CA ILE A 21 -17.30 14.01 -0.66
C ILE A 21 -17.80 14.28 0.77
N ARG A 22 -16.97 14.01 1.77
CA ARG A 22 -17.38 14.21 3.17
C ARG A 22 -17.64 15.69 3.48
N ALA A 23 -16.80 16.60 3.00
CA ALA A 23 -17.03 18.05 3.13
C ALA A 23 -18.33 18.49 2.46
N ALA A 24 -18.62 17.99 1.25
CA ALA A 24 -19.87 18.30 0.55
C ALA A 24 -21.11 17.75 1.29
N GLN A 25 -21.03 16.53 1.86
CA GLN A 25 -22.09 15.97 2.70
C GLN A 25 -22.36 16.81 3.96
N LEU A 26 -21.35 17.51 4.44
CA LEU A 26 -21.43 18.45 5.57
C LEU A 26 -21.84 19.88 5.14
N GLY A 27 -22.36 20.03 3.91
CA GLY A 27 -22.94 21.28 3.40
C GLY A 27 -21.95 22.31 2.88
N LYS A 28 -20.69 21.95 2.65
CA LYS A 28 -19.67 22.85 2.10
C LYS A 28 -19.74 22.92 0.57
N LYS A 29 -19.48 24.08 -0.02
CA LYS A 29 -19.22 24.23 -1.46
C LYS A 29 -17.79 23.80 -1.76
N VAL A 30 -17.61 22.68 -2.49
CA VAL A 30 -16.33 22.02 -2.67
C VAL A 30 -15.87 22.01 -4.11
N ALA A 31 -14.56 22.25 -4.33
CA ALA A 31 -13.87 21.94 -5.58
C ALA A 31 -12.71 20.99 -5.34
N VAL A 32 -12.42 20.14 -6.33
CA VAL A 32 -11.22 19.31 -6.39
C VAL A 32 -10.40 19.72 -7.59
N VAL A 33 -9.11 19.97 -7.39
CA VAL A 33 -8.16 20.31 -8.46
C VAL A 33 -7.25 19.09 -8.69
N GLU A 34 -7.30 18.52 -9.89
CA GLU A 34 -6.49 17.34 -10.26
C GLU A 34 -5.83 17.54 -11.62
N LYS A 35 -4.52 17.25 -11.69
CA LYS A 35 -3.76 17.46 -12.92
C LYS A 35 -3.74 16.25 -13.86
N GLN A 36 -3.84 15.01 -13.33
CA GLN A 36 -3.54 13.83 -14.12
C GLN A 36 -4.48 12.65 -13.86
N TYR A 37 -4.65 12.23 -12.60
CA TYR A 37 -5.31 10.98 -12.25
C TYR A 37 -6.46 11.20 -11.27
N TRP A 38 -7.70 11.29 -11.78
CA TRP A 38 -8.88 11.19 -10.92
C TRP A 38 -8.92 9.82 -10.24
N GLY A 39 -8.98 9.80 -8.91
CA GLY A 39 -8.77 8.61 -8.08
C GLY A 39 -7.30 8.35 -7.73
N GLY A 40 -6.39 9.23 -8.18
CA GLY A 40 -4.95 9.18 -7.87
C GLY A 40 -4.21 7.99 -8.46
N VAL A 41 -2.97 7.83 -8.04
CA VAL A 41 -2.10 6.69 -8.39
C VAL A 41 -2.79 5.36 -8.08
N CYS A 42 -3.44 5.25 -6.92
CA CYS A 42 -4.07 4.00 -6.46
C CYS A 42 -5.06 3.42 -7.49
N LEU A 43 -5.98 4.22 -8.03
CA LEU A 43 -7.00 3.74 -8.95
C LEU A 43 -6.48 3.58 -10.38
N ASN A 44 -5.47 4.34 -10.76
CA ASN A 44 -5.01 4.41 -12.16
C ASN A 44 -3.81 3.53 -12.47
N VAL A 45 -2.76 3.60 -11.64
CA VAL A 45 -1.47 2.95 -11.89
C VAL A 45 -0.90 2.24 -10.65
N GLY A 46 -1.70 2.07 -9.59
CA GLY A 46 -1.29 1.48 -8.32
C GLY A 46 -2.18 0.33 -7.87
N CYS A 47 -2.89 0.52 -6.75
CA CYS A 47 -3.61 -0.52 -6.01
C CYS A 47 -4.57 -1.34 -6.87
N ILE A 48 -5.47 -0.68 -7.59
CA ILE A 48 -6.57 -1.36 -8.29
C ILE A 48 -6.08 -2.19 -9.47
N PRO A 49 -5.31 -1.62 -10.43
CA PRO A 49 -4.80 -2.45 -11.53
C PRO A 49 -3.83 -3.54 -11.06
N SER A 50 -3.05 -3.34 -10.01
CA SER A 50 -2.18 -4.39 -9.44
C SER A 50 -3.00 -5.57 -8.93
N LYS A 51 -4.10 -5.31 -8.18
CA LYS A 51 -4.97 -6.37 -7.64
C LYS A 51 -5.68 -7.13 -8.77
N ALA A 52 -6.02 -6.45 -9.87
CA ALA A 52 -6.53 -7.12 -11.06
C ALA A 52 -5.47 -8.04 -11.69
N LEU A 53 -4.20 -7.60 -11.80
CA LEU A 53 -3.10 -8.42 -12.31
C LEU A 53 -2.76 -9.57 -11.37
N LEU A 54 -2.76 -9.35 -10.05
CA LEU A 54 -2.53 -10.39 -9.05
C LEU A 54 -3.55 -11.51 -9.16
N LYS A 55 -4.85 -11.18 -9.37
CA LYS A 55 -5.88 -12.22 -9.59
C LYS A 55 -5.65 -13.01 -10.88
N ASN A 56 -5.19 -12.36 -11.96
CA ASN A 56 -4.82 -13.09 -13.18
C ASN A 56 -3.61 -14.01 -12.94
N ALA A 57 -2.61 -13.53 -12.19
CA ALA A 57 -1.42 -14.31 -11.83
C ALA A 57 -1.76 -15.51 -10.93
N GLU A 58 -2.70 -15.37 -10.00
CA GLU A 58 -3.22 -16.45 -9.16
C GLU A 58 -3.83 -17.57 -10.03
N VAL A 59 -4.65 -17.21 -11.02
CA VAL A 59 -5.21 -18.18 -11.96
C VAL A 59 -4.09 -18.89 -12.75
N ALA A 60 -3.09 -18.14 -13.25
CA ALA A 60 -1.94 -18.72 -13.94
C ALA A 60 -1.13 -19.64 -13.02
N HIS A 61 -0.97 -19.26 -11.74
CA HIS A 61 -0.27 -20.04 -10.72
C HIS A 61 -0.92 -21.42 -10.52
N ILE A 62 -2.25 -21.46 -10.35
CA ILE A 62 -3.01 -22.72 -10.18
C ILE A 62 -2.74 -23.66 -11.35
N PHE A 63 -2.82 -23.16 -12.59
CA PHE A 63 -2.56 -23.99 -13.77
C PHE A 63 -1.09 -24.44 -13.88
N ASN A 64 -0.15 -23.55 -13.59
CA ASN A 64 1.28 -23.85 -13.76
C ASN A 64 1.83 -24.75 -12.65
N HIS A 65 1.31 -24.66 -11.41
CA HIS A 65 1.92 -25.29 -10.26
C HIS A 65 0.98 -26.25 -9.50
N GLU A 66 -0.34 -26.08 -9.61
CA GLU A 66 -1.32 -26.80 -8.80
C GLU A 66 -2.33 -27.61 -9.63
N ALA A 67 -2.22 -27.60 -10.95
CA ALA A 67 -3.15 -28.29 -11.86
C ALA A 67 -3.42 -29.74 -11.45
N LYS A 68 -2.39 -30.48 -11.05
CA LYS A 68 -2.52 -31.87 -10.60
C LYS A 68 -3.36 -31.99 -9.34
N THR A 69 -3.25 -31.09 -8.39
CA THR A 69 -3.98 -31.07 -7.12
C THR A 69 -5.50 -30.93 -7.40
N PHE A 70 -5.85 -30.10 -8.40
CA PHE A 70 -7.25 -29.83 -8.77
C PHE A 70 -7.78 -30.74 -9.91
N GLY A 71 -7.02 -31.75 -10.32
CA GLY A 71 -7.44 -32.65 -11.40
C GLY A 71 -7.52 -31.96 -12.77
N ILE A 72 -6.81 -30.84 -12.96
CA ILE A 72 -6.77 -30.14 -14.23
C ILE A 72 -5.76 -30.81 -15.15
N SER A 73 -6.19 -31.14 -16.38
CA SER A 73 -5.36 -31.74 -17.43
C SER A 73 -5.38 -30.86 -18.69
N GLY A 74 -4.34 -30.96 -19.51
CA GLY A 74 -4.16 -30.18 -20.72
C GLY A 74 -3.13 -29.05 -20.56
N ASN A 75 -2.88 -28.31 -21.65
CA ASN A 75 -1.96 -27.18 -21.67
C ASN A 75 -2.76 -25.87 -21.73
N ALA A 76 -2.45 -24.94 -20.85
CA ALA A 76 -2.96 -23.57 -20.91
C ALA A 76 -1.83 -22.62 -21.31
N SER A 77 -2.16 -21.59 -22.08
CA SER A 77 -1.29 -20.45 -22.34
C SER A 77 -1.87 -19.21 -21.69
N PHE A 78 -1.02 -18.36 -21.12
CA PHE A 78 -1.43 -17.16 -20.40
C PHE A 78 -0.93 -15.94 -21.16
N ASP A 79 -1.86 -15.10 -21.62
CA ASP A 79 -1.61 -13.86 -22.32
C ASP A 79 -1.53 -12.69 -21.31
N PHE A 80 -0.32 -12.18 -21.10
CA PHE A 80 -0.11 -11.01 -20.23
C PHE A 80 -0.79 -9.76 -20.80
N GLY A 81 -0.83 -9.59 -22.13
CA GLY A 81 -1.51 -8.46 -22.76
C GLY A 81 -3.01 -8.44 -22.47
N ALA A 82 -3.66 -9.61 -22.48
CA ALA A 82 -5.06 -9.74 -22.08
C ALA A 82 -5.28 -9.43 -20.59
N ALA A 83 -4.38 -9.88 -19.72
CA ALA A 83 -4.42 -9.56 -18.29
C ALA A 83 -4.22 -8.04 -18.04
N HIS A 84 -3.26 -7.42 -18.72
CA HIS A 84 -3.03 -5.99 -18.71
C HIS A 84 -4.29 -5.22 -19.17
N GLN A 85 -4.88 -5.58 -20.32
CA GLN A 85 -6.09 -4.93 -20.82
C GLN A 85 -7.25 -5.04 -19.82
N ARG A 86 -7.42 -6.20 -19.16
CA ARG A 86 -8.41 -6.37 -18.10
C ARG A 86 -8.13 -5.42 -16.94
N SER A 87 -6.88 -5.28 -16.50
CA SER A 87 -6.51 -4.40 -15.40
C SER A 87 -6.85 -2.93 -15.72
N ARG A 88 -6.60 -2.49 -16.96
CA ARG A 88 -6.96 -1.13 -17.42
C ARG A 88 -8.47 -0.89 -17.41
N LYS A 89 -9.26 -1.86 -17.90
CA LYS A 89 -10.74 -1.77 -17.87
C LYS A 89 -11.30 -1.66 -16.45
N VAL A 90 -10.70 -2.37 -15.50
CA VAL A 90 -11.08 -2.27 -14.07
C VAL A 90 -10.79 -0.87 -13.56
N SER A 91 -9.58 -0.34 -13.77
CA SER A 91 -9.21 1.03 -13.40
C SER A 91 -10.16 2.07 -13.97
N GLU A 92 -10.40 2.04 -15.28
CA GLU A 92 -11.33 2.95 -15.96
C GLU A 92 -12.75 2.90 -15.38
N GLY A 93 -13.22 1.70 -15.02
CA GLY A 93 -14.52 1.49 -14.39
C GLY A 93 -14.63 2.21 -13.05
N ILE A 94 -13.63 2.06 -12.20
CA ILE A 94 -13.60 2.69 -10.87
C ILE A 94 -13.43 4.22 -10.99
N VAL A 95 -12.58 4.70 -11.90
CA VAL A 95 -12.41 6.14 -12.15
C VAL A 95 -13.72 6.80 -12.60
N ARG A 96 -14.48 6.15 -13.50
CA ARG A 96 -15.84 6.64 -13.84
C ARG A 96 -16.75 6.72 -12.61
N GLY A 97 -16.59 5.79 -11.66
CA GLY A 97 -17.29 5.85 -10.37
C GLY A 97 -16.93 7.09 -9.56
N VAL A 98 -15.66 7.50 -9.53
CA VAL A 98 -15.23 8.74 -8.85
C VAL A 98 -15.92 9.96 -9.48
N HIS A 99 -15.90 10.11 -10.80
CA HIS A 99 -16.60 11.21 -11.49
C HIS A 99 -18.11 11.22 -11.20
N TYR A 100 -18.73 10.03 -11.17
CA TYR A 100 -20.14 9.94 -10.77
C TYR A 100 -20.35 10.45 -9.33
N LEU A 101 -19.47 10.10 -8.39
CA LEU A 101 -19.56 10.57 -7.00
C LEU A 101 -19.33 12.07 -6.88
N MET A 102 -18.40 12.65 -7.63
CA MET A 102 -18.22 14.12 -7.69
C MET A 102 -19.51 14.81 -8.15
N LYS A 103 -20.09 14.34 -9.26
CA LYS A 103 -21.35 14.87 -9.78
C LYS A 103 -22.52 14.70 -8.80
N LYS A 104 -22.66 13.52 -8.19
CA LYS A 104 -23.73 13.21 -7.21
C LYS A 104 -23.69 14.17 -6.01
N ASN A 105 -22.49 14.50 -5.53
CA ASN A 105 -22.29 15.40 -4.40
C ASN A 105 -22.12 16.87 -4.79
N LYS A 106 -22.35 17.23 -6.05
CA LYS A 106 -22.24 18.61 -6.60
C LYS A 106 -20.86 19.25 -6.38
N ILE A 107 -19.81 18.43 -6.40
CA ILE A 107 -18.42 18.85 -6.27
C ILE A 107 -17.94 19.35 -7.63
N THR A 108 -17.28 20.50 -7.66
CA THR A 108 -16.71 21.07 -8.89
C THR A 108 -15.38 20.37 -9.21
N GLU A 109 -15.33 19.73 -10.38
CA GLU A 109 -14.10 19.15 -10.93
C GLU A 109 -13.30 20.20 -11.68
N ILE A 110 -12.02 20.37 -11.35
CA ILE A 110 -11.10 21.31 -12.00
C ILE A 110 -9.88 20.51 -12.48
N ASN A 111 -9.68 20.53 -13.80
CA ASN A 111 -8.66 19.72 -14.47
C ASN A 111 -7.43 20.56 -14.81
N GLY A 112 -6.37 20.42 -14.03
CA GLY A 112 -5.11 21.12 -14.21
C GLY A 112 -4.25 21.12 -12.96
N LEU A 113 -3.03 21.64 -13.07
CA LEU A 113 -2.11 21.80 -11.96
C LEU A 113 -2.50 23.01 -11.12
N GLY A 114 -3.00 22.78 -9.91
CA GLY A 114 -3.24 23.83 -8.93
C GLY A 114 -1.92 24.32 -8.32
N VAL A 115 -1.65 25.63 -8.40
CA VAL A 115 -0.44 26.24 -7.85
C VAL A 115 -0.83 27.36 -6.89
N PHE A 116 -0.38 27.28 -5.65
CA PHE A 116 -0.59 28.33 -4.65
C PHE A 116 0.10 29.64 -5.07
N LYS A 117 -0.67 30.72 -5.14
CA LYS A 117 -0.14 32.10 -5.25
C LYS A 117 0.14 32.69 -3.86
N ASP A 118 -0.69 32.32 -2.91
CA ASP A 118 -0.64 32.64 -1.48
C ASP A 118 -1.46 31.62 -0.68
N ALA A 119 -1.61 31.81 0.63
CA ALA A 119 -2.33 30.90 1.52
C ALA A 119 -3.84 30.82 1.29
N LYS A 120 -4.42 31.59 0.37
CA LYS A 120 -5.87 31.66 0.10
C LYS A 120 -6.23 31.61 -1.38
N THR A 121 -5.22 31.53 -2.26
CA THR A 121 -5.42 31.64 -3.71
C THR A 121 -4.63 30.56 -4.45
N ILE A 122 -5.31 29.81 -5.30
CA ILE A 122 -4.73 28.84 -6.24
C ILE A 122 -4.96 29.36 -7.67
N GLU A 123 -3.92 29.32 -8.49
CA GLU A 123 -3.97 29.45 -9.94
C GLU A 123 -3.90 28.06 -10.58
N VAL A 124 -4.78 27.76 -11.49
CA VAL A 124 -4.72 26.52 -12.26
C VAL A 124 -3.78 26.73 -13.44
N ARG A 125 -2.70 25.96 -13.48
CA ARG A 125 -1.74 25.91 -14.59
C ARG A 125 -1.85 24.55 -15.27
N GLU A 126 -1.57 24.51 -16.53
CA GLU A 126 -1.69 23.30 -17.35
C GLU A 126 -3.13 22.73 -17.34
N GLY A 127 -3.42 21.84 -18.29
CA GLY A 127 -4.71 21.18 -18.37
C GLY A 127 -5.86 22.03 -18.93
N LYS A 128 -7.07 21.46 -18.85
CA LYS A 128 -8.28 22.02 -19.47
C LYS A 128 -8.72 23.35 -18.84
N ASP A 129 -8.48 23.52 -17.56
CA ASP A 129 -8.95 24.65 -16.78
C ASP A 129 -7.84 25.70 -16.51
N THR A 130 -6.79 25.70 -17.33
CA THR A 130 -5.68 26.65 -17.26
C THR A 130 -6.14 28.09 -17.19
N GLY A 131 -5.55 28.89 -16.28
CA GLY A 131 -5.84 30.31 -16.09
C GLY A 131 -6.98 30.60 -15.13
N LYS A 132 -7.69 29.58 -14.60
CA LYS A 132 -8.65 29.79 -13.51
C LYS A 132 -7.94 30.22 -12.24
N ILE A 133 -8.53 31.20 -11.56
CA ILE A 133 -8.11 31.63 -10.21
C ILE A 133 -9.20 31.18 -9.24
N ILE A 134 -8.79 30.50 -8.19
CA ILE A 134 -9.65 29.90 -7.17
C ILE A 134 -9.28 30.50 -5.82
N THR A 135 -10.27 30.96 -5.08
CA THR A 135 -10.09 31.36 -3.68
C THR A 135 -10.89 30.43 -2.77
N PHE A 136 -10.47 30.30 -1.52
CA PHE A 136 -11.08 29.36 -0.60
C PHE A 136 -11.00 29.83 0.86
N ASP A 137 -11.92 29.36 1.67
CA ASP A 137 -11.83 29.47 3.13
C ASP A 137 -10.84 28.44 3.70
N ASN A 138 -10.93 27.19 3.21
CA ASN A 138 -10.08 26.07 3.62
C ASN A 138 -9.53 25.32 2.41
N CYS A 139 -8.29 24.83 2.52
CA CYS A 139 -7.66 23.96 1.53
C CYS A 139 -7.17 22.68 2.17
N ILE A 140 -7.43 21.53 1.54
CA ILE A 140 -6.88 20.22 1.90
C ILE A 140 -5.83 19.84 0.86
N ILE A 141 -4.56 19.78 1.26
CA ILE A 141 -3.45 19.33 0.41
C ILE A 141 -3.42 17.81 0.42
N ALA A 142 -3.71 17.19 -0.72
CA ALA A 142 -3.74 15.74 -0.95
C ALA A 142 -2.88 15.34 -2.16
N THR A 143 -1.74 16.00 -2.32
CA THR A 143 -0.84 15.89 -3.49
C THR A 143 -0.09 14.56 -3.58
N GLY A 144 -0.14 13.74 -2.53
CA GLY A 144 0.43 12.40 -2.53
C GLY A 144 1.96 12.37 -2.43
N SER A 145 2.55 11.45 -3.17
CA SER A 145 3.99 11.16 -3.13
C SER A 145 4.59 11.08 -4.53
N VAL A 146 5.92 10.98 -4.58
CA VAL A 146 6.71 10.69 -5.77
C VAL A 146 7.57 9.45 -5.53
N VAL A 147 7.84 8.68 -6.58
CA VAL A 147 8.73 7.51 -6.50
C VAL A 147 10.14 7.96 -6.15
N ARG A 148 10.78 7.26 -5.23
CA ARG A 148 12.22 7.43 -4.97
C ARG A 148 13.03 6.62 -5.97
N SER A 149 14.11 7.22 -6.46
CA SER A 149 15.11 6.54 -7.27
C SER A 149 16.45 6.50 -6.53
N LEU A 150 17.37 5.67 -7.02
CA LEU A 150 18.75 5.67 -6.55
C LEU A 150 19.47 6.93 -7.06
N PRO A 151 20.45 7.45 -6.30
CA PRO A 151 21.27 8.59 -6.75
C PRO A 151 21.89 8.31 -8.14
N GLY A 152 21.70 9.24 -9.06
CA GLY A 152 22.23 9.14 -10.43
C GLY A 152 21.43 8.20 -11.36
N VAL A 153 20.34 7.59 -10.90
CA VAL A 153 19.47 6.73 -11.73
C VAL A 153 18.23 7.49 -12.13
N THR A 154 18.03 7.64 -13.44
CA THR A 154 16.83 8.25 -14.02
C THR A 154 15.87 7.17 -14.49
N ILE A 155 14.61 7.25 -14.11
CA ILE A 155 13.52 6.40 -14.61
C ILE A 155 13.26 6.75 -16.07
N GLY A 156 13.24 5.76 -16.94
CA GLY A 156 13.01 5.86 -18.37
C GLY A 156 13.64 4.69 -19.13
N GLY A 157 13.16 4.43 -20.35
CA GLY A 157 13.63 3.29 -21.15
C GLY A 157 13.38 1.94 -20.47
N ASN A 158 14.44 1.17 -20.24
CA ASN A 158 14.37 -0.12 -19.55
C ASN A 158 14.48 -0.02 -18.02
N ILE A 159 14.67 1.19 -17.48
CA ILE A 159 14.65 1.47 -16.05
C ILE A 159 13.28 2.04 -15.71
N VAL A 160 12.46 1.30 -15.01
CA VAL A 160 11.06 1.66 -14.74
C VAL A 160 10.76 1.75 -13.24
N SER A 161 9.76 2.53 -12.89
CA SER A 161 9.07 2.41 -11.61
C SER A 161 7.86 1.46 -11.78
N PHE A 162 7.09 1.30 -10.71
CA PHE A 162 5.84 0.54 -10.78
C PHE A 162 4.80 1.23 -11.69
N GLU A 163 4.82 2.57 -11.80
CA GLU A 163 3.89 3.34 -12.63
C GLU A 163 4.09 3.04 -14.12
N GLU A 164 5.35 3.03 -14.59
CA GLU A 164 5.65 2.65 -15.96
C GLU A 164 5.41 1.14 -16.16
N GLN A 165 5.87 0.30 -15.22
CA GLN A 165 5.75 -1.15 -15.36
C GLN A 165 4.29 -1.59 -15.50
N ILE A 166 3.36 -1.01 -14.74
CA ILE A 166 1.95 -1.41 -14.80
C ILE A 166 1.25 -0.99 -16.09
N LEU A 167 1.81 -0.03 -16.80
CA LEU A 167 1.33 0.45 -18.12
C LEU A 167 1.88 -0.35 -19.29
N HIS A 168 2.92 -1.17 -19.10
CA HIS A 168 3.42 -2.04 -20.15
C HIS A 168 2.47 -3.21 -20.40
N SER A 169 2.08 -3.38 -21.66
CA SER A 169 1.23 -4.49 -22.12
C SER A 169 1.99 -5.79 -22.41
N GLU A 170 3.32 -5.73 -22.40
CA GLU A 170 4.21 -6.87 -22.68
C GLU A 170 5.09 -7.16 -21.47
N ALA A 171 5.13 -8.43 -21.06
CA ALA A 171 6.03 -8.91 -20.05
C ALA A 171 7.45 -9.04 -20.61
N PRO A 172 8.51 -8.59 -19.91
CA PRO A 172 9.88 -8.86 -20.32
C PRO A 172 10.21 -10.35 -20.11
N LYS A 173 11.31 -10.86 -20.70
CA LYS A 173 11.78 -12.22 -20.42
C LYS A 173 12.46 -12.32 -19.05
N SER A 174 13.11 -11.23 -18.63
CA SER A 174 13.81 -11.14 -17.36
C SER A 174 13.68 -9.74 -16.73
N MET A 175 13.63 -9.69 -15.41
CA MET A 175 13.55 -8.43 -14.67
C MET A 175 14.36 -8.50 -13.37
N VAL A 176 15.09 -7.42 -13.10
CA VAL A 176 15.62 -7.13 -11.77
C VAL A 176 14.64 -6.21 -11.04
N ILE A 177 14.29 -6.52 -9.82
CA ILE A 177 13.48 -5.67 -8.95
C ILE A 177 14.35 -5.18 -7.80
N VAL A 178 14.57 -3.87 -7.71
CA VAL A 178 15.34 -3.24 -6.64
C VAL A 178 14.36 -2.79 -5.55
N GLY A 179 14.42 -3.47 -4.41
CA GLY A 179 13.52 -3.32 -3.27
C GLY A 179 12.53 -4.46 -3.13
N ALA A 180 12.54 -5.14 -1.98
CA ALA A 180 11.65 -6.23 -1.60
C ALA A 180 10.51 -5.78 -0.68
N GLY A 181 10.03 -4.55 -0.83
CA GLY A 181 8.81 -4.06 -0.20
C GLY A 181 7.56 -4.62 -0.87
N ALA A 182 6.36 -4.21 -0.39
CA ALA A 182 5.07 -4.71 -0.89
C ALA A 182 4.97 -4.66 -2.43
N ILE A 183 5.31 -3.53 -3.04
CA ILE A 183 5.24 -3.34 -4.50
C ILE A 183 6.18 -4.31 -5.23
N GLY A 184 7.44 -4.39 -4.80
CA GLY A 184 8.41 -5.30 -5.43
C GLY A 184 7.97 -6.77 -5.36
N MET A 185 7.45 -7.19 -4.22
CA MET A 185 6.96 -8.56 -4.02
C MET A 185 5.70 -8.84 -4.85
N GLU A 186 4.73 -7.91 -4.92
CA GLU A 186 3.53 -8.08 -5.75
C GLU A 186 3.86 -8.21 -7.24
N PHE A 187 4.71 -7.31 -7.79
CA PHE A 187 5.14 -7.41 -9.19
C PHE A 187 5.95 -8.66 -9.49
N ALA A 188 6.82 -9.08 -8.55
CA ALA A 188 7.56 -10.33 -8.69
C ALA A 188 6.62 -11.54 -8.82
N TYR A 189 5.57 -11.60 -7.98
CA TYR A 189 4.57 -12.66 -8.07
C TYR A 189 3.82 -12.63 -9.41
N VAL A 190 3.33 -11.46 -9.81
CA VAL A 190 2.62 -11.30 -11.09
C VAL A 190 3.48 -11.78 -12.24
N LEU A 191 4.68 -11.23 -12.39
CA LEU A 191 5.52 -11.48 -13.56
C LEU A 191 6.10 -12.91 -13.60
N ALA A 192 6.47 -13.47 -12.43
CA ALA A 192 6.97 -14.85 -12.38
C ALA A 192 5.92 -15.86 -12.86
N ASN A 193 4.63 -15.65 -12.58
CA ASN A 193 3.56 -16.52 -13.05
C ASN A 193 3.25 -16.38 -14.56
N TYR A 194 3.82 -15.34 -15.21
CA TYR A 194 3.84 -15.19 -16.67
C TYR A 194 5.19 -15.59 -17.28
N GLY A 195 6.03 -16.32 -16.54
CA GLY A 195 7.28 -16.90 -17.05
C GLY A 195 8.47 -15.94 -17.09
N VAL A 196 8.37 -14.77 -16.43
CA VAL A 196 9.49 -13.81 -16.34
C VAL A 196 10.51 -14.32 -15.33
N SER A 197 11.79 -14.33 -15.70
CA SER A 197 12.89 -14.63 -14.78
C SER A 197 13.13 -13.44 -13.84
N ILE A 198 12.85 -13.59 -12.55
CA ILE A 198 12.90 -12.51 -11.57
C ILE A 198 14.10 -12.65 -10.64
N THR A 199 14.85 -11.55 -10.48
CA THR A 199 15.83 -11.38 -9.40
C THR A 199 15.43 -10.16 -8.57
N ILE A 200 15.21 -10.34 -7.26
CA ILE A 200 14.98 -9.25 -6.32
C ILE A 200 16.28 -8.92 -5.60
N VAL A 201 16.64 -7.64 -5.57
CA VAL A 201 17.77 -7.11 -4.81
C VAL A 201 17.24 -6.25 -3.67
N GLU A 202 17.55 -6.63 -2.44
CA GLU A 202 17.10 -5.94 -1.23
C GLU A 202 18.28 -5.58 -0.33
N PHE A 203 18.36 -4.31 0.06
CA PHE A 203 19.39 -3.82 0.95
C PHE A 203 19.27 -4.37 2.36
N MET A 204 18.05 -4.54 2.86
CA MET A 204 17.82 -5.16 4.17
C MET A 204 18.07 -6.68 4.12
N ASP A 205 18.25 -7.29 5.28
CA ASP A 205 18.63 -8.70 5.38
C ASP A 205 17.47 -9.66 5.10
N ARG A 206 16.26 -9.13 4.89
CA ARG A 206 15.03 -9.91 4.64
C ARG A 206 14.07 -9.18 3.68
N VAL A 207 13.24 -9.94 3.02
CA VAL A 207 12.11 -9.42 2.24
C VAL A 207 11.03 -8.85 3.17
N LEU A 208 10.22 -7.91 2.70
CA LEU A 208 9.21 -7.21 3.50
C LEU A 208 9.78 -6.75 4.86
N PRO A 209 10.85 -5.94 4.86
CA PRO A 209 11.64 -5.68 6.06
C PRO A 209 10.89 -4.99 7.19
N ASN A 210 9.75 -4.36 6.89
CA ASN A 210 8.88 -3.69 7.86
C ASN A 210 7.90 -4.65 8.56
N GLU A 211 7.79 -5.89 8.08
CA GLU A 211 6.93 -6.92 8.65
C GLU A 211 7.64 -7.74 9.74
N ASP A 212 6.88 -8.54 10.47
CA ASP A 212 7.42 -9.47 11.45
C ASP A 212 8.44 -10.44 10.80
N PRO A 213 9.55 -10.79 11.47
CA PRO A 213 10.58 -11.70 10.92
C PRO A 213 10.04 -13.06 10.45
N ASP A 214 9.04 -13.61 11.12
CA ASP A 214 8.43 -14.90 10.74
C ASP A 214 7.64 -14.76 9.44
N VAL A 215 6.96 -13.62 9.22
CA VAL A 215 6.31 -13.25 7.95
C VAL A 215 7.34 -13.21 6.83
N SER A 216 8.43 -12.47 7.02
CA SER A 216 9.51 -12.36 6.02
C SER A 216 10.10 -13.73 5.65
N LYS A 217 10.30 -14.61 6.63
CA LYS A 217 10.82 -15.95 6.45
C LYS A 217 9.88 -16.83 5.61
N GLU A 218 8.58 -16.81 5.91
CA GLU A 218 7.61 -17.61 5.16
C GLU A 218 7.47 -17.10 3.71
N ILE A 219 7.38 -15.79 3.50
CA ILE A 219 7.32 -15.20 2.17
C ILE A 219 8.58 -15.53 1.36
N ALA A 220 9.77 -15.40 1.92
CA ALA A 220 11.01 -15.77 1.24
C ALA A 220 11.03 -17.25 0.81
N LYS A 221 10.50 -18.15 1.64
CA LYS A 221 10.37 -19.58 1.34
C LYS A 221 9.42 -19.80 0.14
N GLN A 222 8.26 -19.14 0.10
CA GLN A 222 7.29 -19.30 -0.99
C GLN A 222 7.82 -18.73 -2.31
N TYR A 223 8.49 -17.57 -2.29
CA TYR A 223 9.08 -16.98 -3.49
C TYR A 223 10.25 -17.80 -4.06
N LYS A 224 11.05 -18.43 -3.21
CA LYS A 224 12.07 -19.40 -3.66
C LYS A 224 11.44 -20.60 -4.37
N LYS A 225 10.30 -21.11 -3.87
CA LYS A 225 9.55 -22.19 -4.54
C LYS A 225 9.01 -21.75 -5.90
N LEU A 226 8.59 -20.46 -6.01
CA LEU A 226 8.13 -19.86 -7.27
C LEU A 226 9.29 -19.64 -8.27
N GLY A 227 10.55 -19.88 -7.88
CA GLY A 227 11.72 -19.70 -8.74
C GLY A 227 12.30 -18.27 -8.74
N VAL A 228 11.83 -17.40 -7.87
CA VAL A 228 12.37 -16.05 -7.73
C VAL A 228 13.72 -16.07 -7.01
N LYS A 229 14.75 -15.45 -7.61
CA LYS A 229 16.06 -15.26 -6.99
C LYS A 229 15.99 -14.09 -6.02
N LEU A 230 16.32 -14.32 -4.74
CA LEU A 230 16.34 -13.31 -3.69
C LEU A 230 17.79 -13.00 -3.27
N LEU A 231 18.21 -11.75 -3.43
CA LEU A 231 19.49 -11.21 -2.97
C LEU A 231 19.20 -10.20 -1.85
N THR A 232 19.03 -10.69 -0.63
CA THR A 232 18.87 -9.85 0.57
C THR A 232 20.24 -9.55 1.19
N GLY A 233 20.39 -8.37 1.82
CA GLY A 233 21.68 -7.86 2.29
C GLY A 233 22.59 -7.38 1.16
N TYR A 234 22.04 -7.01 0.00
CA TYR A 234 22.79 -6.49 -1.13
C TYR A 234 22.41 -5.03 -1.46
N LYS A 235 23.41 -4.21 -1.69
CA LYS A 235 23.27 -2.85 -2.18
C LYS A 235 23.32 -2.86 -3.70
N THR A 236 22.38 -2.18 -4.36
CA THR A 236 22.52 -1.81 -5.77
C THR A 236 23.44 -0.59 -5.86
N THR A 237 24.55 -0.73 -6.55
CA THR A 237 25.60 0.30 -6.65
C THR A 237 25.50 1.10 -7.94
N ALA A 238 25.04 0.49 -9.04
CA ALA A 238 24.77 1.17 -10.30
C ALA A 238 23.69 0.46 -11.12
N ILE A 239 23.00 1.22 -11.95
CA ILE A 239 22.07 0.72 -12.96
C ILE A 239 22.42 1.42 -14.27
N ARG A 240 22.61 0.63 -15.34
CA ARG A 240 22.91 1.12 -16.68
C ARG A 240 21.84 0.62 -17.66
N ASP A 241 21.16 1.54 -18.34
CA ASP A 241 20.29 1.21 -19.47
C ASP A 241 21.16 1.09 -20.73
N LEU A 242 21.16 -0.07 -21.34
CA LEU A 242 21.93 -0.35 -22.58
C LEU A 242 21.10 -0.02 -23.83
N GLY A 243 19.85 0.36 -23.65
CA GLY A 243 18.92 0.74 -24.70
C GLY A 243 18.26 -0.44 -25.45
N GLY A 244 17.00 -0.25 -25.80
CA GLY A 244 16.21 -1.20 -26.60
C GLY A 244 16.30 -2.64 -26.09
N SER A 245 16.59 -3.58 -27.00
CA SER A 245 16.68 -5.03 -26.69
C SER A 245 17.98 -5.43 -25.99
N ALA A 246 18.94 -4.52 -25.78
CA ALA A 246 20.15 -4.82 -25.02
C ALA A 246 19.89 -4.85 -23.50
N GLY A 247 18.76 -4.30 -23.05
CA GLY A 247 18.29 -4.38 -21.68
C GLY A 247 19.06 -3.51 -20.72
N VAL A 248 19.31 -4.03 -19.51
CA VAL A 248 19.97 -3.33 -18.40
C VAL A 248 21.07 -4.15 -17.77
N GLU A 249 22.05 -3.45 -17.17
CA GLU A 249 23.00 -4.03 -16.23
C GLU A 249 22.79 -3.41 -14.85
N VAL A 250 22.75 -4.24 -13.81
CA VAL A 250 22.56 -3.85 -12.42
C VAL A 250 23.73 -4.38 -11.60
N ASP A 251 24.58 -3.48 -11.11
CA ASP A 251 25.69 -3.85 -10.24
C ASP A 251 25.20 -3.93 -8.80
N VAL A 252 25.57 -5.02 -8.16
CA VAL A 252 25.18 -5.32 -6.77
C VAL A 252 26.41 -5.70 -5.95
N GLU A 253 26.38 -5.32 -4.68
CA GLU A 253 27.44 -5.61 -3.71
C GLU A 253 26.81 -6.05 -2.39
N SER A 254 27.31 -7.13 -1.80
CA SER A 254 26.88 -7.55 -0.46
C SER A 254 27.28 -6.51 0.59
N LYS A 255 26.50 -6.36 1.66
CA LYS A 255 26.75 -5.39 2.74
C LYS A 255 28.13 -5.51 3.39
N ASP A 256 28.65 -6.73 3.44
CA ASP A 256 29.99 -7.01 3.96
C ASP A 256 31.13 -6.70 2.96
N GLY A 257 30.79 -6.34 1.71
CA GLY A 257 31.74 -6.00 0.65
C GLY A 257 32.46 -7.19 0.03
N PHE A 258 32.19 -8.43 0.45
CA PHE A 258 32.94 -9.60 -0.03
C PHE A 258 32.42 -10.17 -1.36
N LYS A 259 31.20 -9.83 -1.77
CA LYS A 259 30.58 -10.33 -3.00
C LYS A 259 30.07 -9.18 -3.83
N SER A 260 30.47 -9.13 -5.08
CA SER A 260 29.93 -8.24 -6.10
C SER A 260 29.51 -9.03 -7.33
N ASP A 261 28.48 -8.57 -8.03
CA ASP A 261 27.97 -9.20 -9.25
C ASP A 261 27.36 -8.13 -10.15
N THR A 262 27.29 -8.40 -11.45
CA THR A 262 26.56 -7.59 -12.43
C THR A 262 25.43 -8.45 -13.02
N ILE A 263 24.21 -8.08 -12.74
CA ILE A 263 23.01 -8.82 -13.18
C ILE A 263 22.52 -8.17 -14.47
N LYS A 264 22.35 -8.97 -15.53
CA LYS A 264 21.76 -8.55 -16.81
C LYS A 264 20.31 -8.96 -16.86
N ALA A 265 19.45 -8.06 -17.34
CA ALA A 265 18.02 -8.31 -17.55
C ALA A 265 17.47 -7.45 -18.67
N ASP A 266 16.28 -7.79 -19.18
CA ASP A 266 15.61 -6.94 -20.17
C ASP A 266 15.15 -5.62 -19.56
N ARG A 267 14.78 -5.64 -18.26
CA ARG A 267 14.23 -4.47 -17.55
C ARG A 267 14.63 -4.49 -16.07
N VAL A 268 14.73 -3.31 -15.47
CA VAL A 268 14.85 -3.16 -14.02
C VAL A 268 13.71 -2.30 -13.48
N MET A 269 13.08 -2.74 -12.40
CA MET A 269 12.08 -1.95 -11.68
C MET A 269 12.66 -1.45 -10.36
N VAL A 270 12.63 -0.13 -10.16
CA VAL A 270 13.05 0.52 -8.92
C VAL A 270 11.83 0.71 -8.02
N SER A 271 11.82 0.06 -6.84
CA SER A 271 10.73 0.06 -5.87
C SER A 271 11.21 0.25 -4.43
N ILE A 272 12.03 1.30 -4.22
CA ILE A 272 12.69 1.62 -2.94
C ILE A 272 11.92 2.64 -2.08
N GLY A 273 10.64 2.80 -2.33
CA GLY A 273 9.73 3.65 -1.55
C GLY A 273 9.40 4.99 -2.20
N PHE A 274 8.85 5.89 -1.40
CA PHE A 274 8.27 7.16 -1.83
C PHE A 274 8.82 8.34 -1.05
N ALA A 275 8.72 9.53 -1.64
CA ALA A 275 8.94 10.81 -0.97
C ALA A 275 7.66 11.65 -1.04
N PRO A 276 7.35 12.45 -0.01
CA PRO A 276 6.22 13.38 -0.05
C PRO A 276 6.33 14.33 -1.26
N ARG A 277 5.21 14.59 -1.94
CA ARG A 277 5.16 15.55 -3.04
C ARG A 277 4.90 16.95 -2.46
N VAL A 278 5.97 17.68 -2.19
CA VAL A 278 5.92 19.04 -1.59
C VAL A 278 6.37 20.13 -2.55
N GLU A 279 6.80 19.79 -3.76
CA GLU A 279 7.33 20.72 -4.75
C GLU A 279 6.45 20.82 -5.99
N GLY A 280 6.61 21.94 -6.74
CA GLY A 280 5.99 22.15 -8.05
C GLY A 280 4.56 22.69 -8.03
N TYR A 281 4.01 23.01 -6.86
CA TYR A 281 2.66 23.56 -6.73
C TYR A 281 2.60 24.80 -5.82
N GLY A 282 3.74 25.47 -5.57
CA GLY A 282 3.80 26.75 -4.86
C GLY A 282 3.57 26.65 -3.36
N LEU A 283 3.83 25.49 -2.71
CA LEU A 283 3.66 25.31 -1.27
C LEU A 283 4.43 26.36 -0.46
N GLU A 284 5.60 26.75 -0.92
CA GLU A 284 6.47 27.80 -0.34
C GLU A 284 5.78 29.14 -0.19
N ASN A 285 4.75 29.43 -0.99
CA ASN A 285 3.98 30.68 -0.94
C ASN A 285 2.92 30.70 0.18
N THR A 286 2.73 29.57 0.87
CA THR A 286 1.67 29.42 1.87
C THR A 286 2.17 29.63 3.30
N GLY A 287 3.48 29.44 3.56
CA GLY A 287 4.05 29.42 4.90
C GLY A 287 3.84 28.09 5.66
N VAL A 288 3.37 27.04 4.98
CA VAL A 288 3.25 25.68 5.54
C VAL A 288 4.63 25.13 5.86
N LYS A 289 4.80 24.60 7.06
CA LYS A 289 6.06 24.02 7.54
C LYS A 289 6.17 22.56 7.16
N LEU A 290 7.40 22.16 6.86
CA LEU A 290 7.76 20.77 6.65
C LEU A 290 8.46 20.20 7.88
N THR A 291 8.31 18.89 8.09
CA THR A 291 9.09 18.13 9.07
C THR A 291 10.56 18.02 8.60
N ASP A 292 11.46 17.59 9.48
CA ASP A 292 12.88 17.31 9.13
C ASP A 292 13.03 16.26 8.02
N ARG A 293 11.98 15.47 7.76
CA ARG A 293 11.93 14.46 6.68
C ARG A 293 11.31 14.99 5.39
N GLY A 294 11.01 16.29 5.30
CA GLY A 294 10.47 16.93 4.11
C GLY A 294 8.98 16.67 3.86
N ALA A 295 8.22 16.21 4.85
CA ALA A 295 6.78 16.02 4.75
C ALA A 295 6.02 17.22 5.33
N ILE A 296 4.77 17.46 4.93
CA ILE A 296 3.92 18.46 5.57
C ILE A 296 3.61 18.02 7.00
N ASP A 297 3.92 18.89 7.97
CA ASP A 297 3.62 18.65 9.37
C ASP A 297 2.13 18.89 9.66
N ILE A 298 1.50 17.97 10.40
CA ILE A 298 0.08 18.02 10.75
C ILE A 298 -0.15 17.60 12.21
N ASP A 299 -1.20 18.18 12.80
CA ASP A 299 -1.74 17.74 14.08
C ASP A 299 -2.72 16.53 13.91
N GLU A 300 -3.29 16.06 15.02
CA GLU A 300 -4.25 14.94 15.03
C GLU A 300 -5.58 15.25 14.32
N ARG A 301 -5.82 16.52 13.98
CA ARG A 301 -6.97 17.00 13.21
C ARG A 301 -6.62 17.39 11.78
N MET A 302 -5.48 16.94 11.30
CA MET A 302 -4.94 17.17 9.95
C MET A 302 -4.63 18.65 9.66
N ARG A 303 -4.55 19.54 10.67
CA ARG A 303 -4.22 20.95 10.50
C ARG A 303 -2.72 21.11 10.30
N THR A 304 -2.36 22.00 9.41
CA THR A 304 -0.98 22.51 9.33
C THR A 304 -0.79 23.68 10.30
N ASN A 305 0.42 24.25 10.32
CA ASN A 305 0.68 25.49 11.06
C ASN A 305 -0.02 26.73 10.49
N VAL A 306 -0.60 26.65 9.28
CA VAL A 306 -1.29 27.77 8.60
C VAL A 306 -2.81 27.62 8.76
N PRO A 307 -3.51 28.57 9.40
CA PRO A 307 -4.96 28.49 9.56
C PRO A 307 -5.69 28.35 8.23
N GLY A 308 -6.60 27.37 8.14
CA GLY A 308 -7.37 27.07 6.95
C GLY A 308 -6.60 26.22 5.91
N ILE A 309 -5.38 25.75 6.23
CA ILE A 309 -4.70 24.77 5.39
C ILE A 309 -4.50 23.46 6.16
N TYR A 310 -4.93 22.37 5.55
CA TYR A 310 -4.88 21.00 6.02
C TYR A 310 -4.05 20.16 5.07
N ALA A 311 -3.50 19.03 5.54
CA ALA A 311 -2.82 18.08 4.66
C ALA A 311 -3.15 16.63 5.05
N ILE A 312 -3.28 15.76 4.04
CA ILE A 312 -3.66 14.35 4.20
C ILE A 312 -2.90 13.44 3.23
N GLY A 313 -2.82 12.18 3.57
CA GLY A 313 -2.20 11.14 2.76
C GLY A 313 -0.68 11.22 2.73
N ASP A 314 -0.11 10.72 1.64
CA ASP A 314 1.32 10.48 1.52
C ASP A 314 2.18 11.73 1.69
N VAL A 315 1.66 12.91 1.39
CA VAL A 315 2.37 14.19 1.55
C VAL A 315 2.72 14.48 3.01
N THR A 316 2.01 13.86 3.97
CA THR A 316 2.27 13.98 5.42
C THR A 316 3.30 12.97 5.93
N ALA A 317 3.62 11.93 5.14
CA ALA A 317 4.49 10.81 5.47
C ALA A 317 4.18 10.13 6.84
N LYS A 318 2.97 10.28 7.38
CA LYS A 318 2.56 9.56 8.61
C LYS A 318 2.50 8.05 8.33
N LEU A 319 1.69 7.64 7.35
CA LEU A 319 1.65 6.28 6.81
C LEU A 319 1.09 6.32 5.38
N GLN A 320 1.89 5.88 4.40
CA GLN A 320 1.60 6.02 2.97
C GLN A 320 0.70 4.87 2.48
N LEU A 321 -0.57 4.88 2.92
CA LEU A 321 -1.59 3.89 2.57
C LEU A 321 -2.90 4.60 2.20
N ALA A 322 -3.59 4.09 1.18
CA ALA A 322 -4.81 4.70 0.65
C ALA A 322 -5.91 4.84 1.71
N HIS A 323 -6.19 3.78 2.48
CA HIS A 323 -7.22 3.79 3.53
C HIS A 323 -6.87 4.72 4.70
N VAL A 324 -5.59 4.95 4.98
CA VAL A 324 -5.15 5.94 5.97
C VAL A 324 -5.40 7.35 5.44
N ALA A 325 -5.10 7.61 4.16
CA ALA A 325 -5.40 8.89 3.53
C ALA A 325 -6.91 9.17 3.50
N GLU A 326 -7.75 8.15 3.24
CA GLU A 326 -9.22 8.26 3.28
C GLU A 326 -9.70 8.63 4.69
N ALA A 327 -9.21 7.94 5.71
CA ALA A 327 -9.55 8.22 7.10
C ALA A 327 -9.11 9.64 7.52
N GLN A 328 -7.89 10.05 7.15
CA GLN A 328 -7.42 11.43 7.35
C GLN A 328 -8.33 12.44 6.61
N GLY A 329 -8.79 12.10 5.42
CA GLY A 329 -9.70 12.92 4.64
C GLY A 329 -11.03 13.18 5.35
N VAL A 330 -11.60 12.16 5.98
CA VAL A 330 -12.81 12.29 6.80
C VAL A 330 -12.57 13.20 8.01
N VAL A 331 -11.48 12.98 8.75
CA VAL A 331 -11.11 13.83 9.91
C VAL A 331 -10.92 15.29 9.51
N ALA A 332 -10.23 15.56 8.41
CA ALA A 332 -10.02 16.92 7.89
C ALA A 332 -11.34 17.61 7.53
N ALA A 333 -12.21 16.91 6.79
CA ALA A 333 -13.51 17.45 6.37
C ALA A 333 -14.44 17.75 7.56
N GLU A 334 -14.49 16.86 8.55
CA GLU A 334 -15.27 17.01 9.77
C GLU A 334 -14.72 18.15 10.66
N THR A 335 -13.39 18.25 10.77
CA THR A 335 -12.74 19.37 11.48
C THR A 335 -13.09 20.72 10.83
N ILE A 336 -13.02 20.82 9.51
CA ILE A 336 -13.39 22.05 8.77
C ILE A 336 -14.86 22.43 8.97
N ALA A 337 -15.73 21.44 9.02
CA ALA A 337 -17.16 21.66 9.22
C ALA A 337 -17.57 21.90 10.68
N ASN A 338 -16.65 21.82 11.64
CA ASN A 338 -16.92 21.79 13.06
C ASN A 338 -17.91 20.68 13.46
N ALA A 339 -17.87 19.57 12.76
CA ALA A 339 -18.62 18.37 13.08
C ALA A 339 -17.86 17.54 14.15
N GLU A 340 -18.59 16.62 14.80
CA GLU A 340 -17.96 15.61 15.64
C GLU A 340 -17.01 14.75 14.78
N THR A 341 -15.78 14.58 15.25
CA THR A 341 -14.78 13.76 14.57
C THR A 341 -13.96 12.96 15.56
N GLN A 342 -13.42 11.84 15.10
CA GLN A 342 -12.60 10.97 15.92
C GLN A 342 -11.17 10.96 15.38
N GLU A 343 -10.21 11.26 16.24
CA GLU A 343 -8.78 11.18 15.91
C GLU A 343 -8.38 9.75 15.57
N LEU A 344 -7.41 9.61 14.67
CA LEU A 344 -7.00 8.28 14.17
C LEU A 344 -6.19 7.47 15.19
N GLY A 345 -5.52 8.16 16.13
CA GLY A 345 -4.68 7.53 17.14
C GLY A 345 -3.31 7.11 16.60
N ASP A 346 -2.76 6.03 17.18
CA ASP A 346 -1.42 5.55 16.82
C ASP A 346 -1.40 4.91 15.42
N TYR A 347 -0.61 5.49 14.52
CA TYR A 347 -0.43 4.96 13.16
C TYR A 347 0.22 3.57 13.12
N MET A 348 0.86 3.12 14.19
CA MET A 348 1.33 1.72 14.29
C MET A 348 0.17 0.73 14.32
N MET A 349 -0.99 1.13 14.86
CA MET A 349 -2.19 0.30 14.93
C MET A 349 -3.01 0.29 13.64
N MET A 350 -2.60 1.03 12.60
CA MET A 350 -3.27 0.99 11.30
C MET A 350 -2.98 -0.33 10.57
N PRO A 351 -4.01 -0.92 9.91
CA PRO A 351 -3.84 -2.14 9.14
C PRO A 351 -2.92 -1.94 7.94
N ARG A 352 -2.12 -2.94 7.64
CA ARG A 352 -1.24 -3.03 6.46
C ARG A 352 -1.47 -4.35 5.75
N ALA A 353 -1.40 -4.35 4.42
CA ALA A 353 -1.47 -5.58 3.64
C ALA A 353 -0.54 -5.53 2.43
N THR A 354 0.06 -6.68 2.12
CA THR A 354 0.76 -6.96 0.86
C THR A 354 0.02 -8.09 0.17
N PHE A 355 -0.46 -7.83 -1.03
CA PHE A 355 -1.35 -8.74 -1.77
C PHE A 355 -0.58 -9.73 -2.66
N CYS A 356 0.66 -10.04 -2.31
CA CYS A 356 1.39 -11.16 -2.90
C CYS A 356 0.69 -12.50 -2.59
N ASN A 357 1.24 -13.63 -3.03
CA ASN A 357 0.70 -14.94 -2.68
C ASN A 357 1.81 -15.80 -2.03
N PRO A 358 1.59 -16.29 -0.79
CA PRO A 358 0.44 -15.99 0.08
C PRO A 358 0.38 -14.50 0.47
N GLN A 359 -0.82 -14.00 0.81
CA GLN A 359 -0.98 -12.62 1.26
C GLN A 359 -0.33 -12.39 2.62
N VAL A 360 0.01 -11.14 2.88
CA VAL A 360 0.47 -10.68 4.19
C VAL A 360 -0.49 -9.62 4.70
N ALA A 361 -0.87 -9.70 5.97
CA ALA A 361 -1.67 -8.69 6.63
C ALA A 361 -1.18 -8.49 8.07
N SER A 362 -1.05 -7.25 8.50
CA SER A 362 -0.53 -6.92 9.82
C SER A 362 -1.05 -5.60 10.36
N PHE A 363 -1.02 -5.44 11.66
CA PHE A 363 -1.09 -4.15 12.37
C PHE A 363 -0.27 -4.23 13.65
N GLY A 364 0.02 -3.08 14.24
CA GLY A 364 0.65 -2.99 15.55
C GLY A 364 2.14 -3.36 15.53
N TYR A 365 2.62 -3.71 16.70
CA TYR A 365 4.03 -3.99 16.99
C TYR A 365 4.37 -5.45 16.73
N THR A 366 5.56 -5.72 16.18
CA THR A 366 6.15 -7.05 16.24
C THR A 366 6.45 -7.40 17.70
N GLU A 367 6.67 -8.67 18.00
CA GLU A 367 7.00 -9.11 19.34
C GLU A 367 8.24 -8.40 19.90
N GLU A 368 9.27 -8.22 19.07
CA GLU A 368 10.49 -7.50 19.47
C GLU A 368 10.21 -6.02 19.75
N GLN A 369 9.47 -5.35 18.88
CA GLN A 369 9.10 -3.94 19.06
C GLN A 369 8.23 -3.75 20.31
N ALA A 370 7.28 -4.66 20.55
CA ALA A 370 6.43 -4.61 21.74
C ALA A 370 7.27 -4.77 23.03
N LYS A 371 8.20 -5.71 23.08
CA LYS A 371 9.12 -5.90 24.20
C LYS A 371 10.01 -4.68 24.46
N GLN A 372 10.42 -3.98 23.41
CA GLN A 372 11.22 -2.77 23.55
C GLN A 372 10.37 -1.58 24.02
N LYS A 373 9.17 -1.40 23.46
CA LYS A 373 8.30 -0.26 23.77
C LYS A 373 7.64 -0.37 25.14
N PHE A 374 7.26 -1.58 25.54
CA PHE A 374 6.54 -1.88 26.76
C PHE A 374 7.40 -2.76 27.69
N ALA A 375 8.62 -2.27 28.03
CA ALA A 375 9.60 -3.03 28.79
C ALA A 375 9.15 -3.40 30.21
N ASP A 376 8.16 -2.70 30.75
CA ASP A 376 7.52 -2.94 32.04
C ASP A 376 6.37 -3.96 31.99
N ARG A 377 5.94 -4.37 30.78
CA ARG A 377 4.85 -5.31 30.55
C ARG A 377 5.38 -6.70 30.18
N LYS A 378 4.58 -7.71 30.48
CA LYS A 378 4.87 -9.10 30.07
C LYS A 378 4.29 -9.36 28.70
N ILE A 379 5.14 -9.27 27.66
CA ILE A 379 4.74 -9.51 26.29
C ILE A 379 4.76 -10.99 25.95
N LYS A 380 3.68 -11.47 25.33
CA LYS A 380 3.53 -12.84 24.82
C LYS A 380 3.11 -12.82 23.36
N SER A 381 3.56 -13.78 22.59
CA SER A 381 3.05 -14.07 21.25
C SER A 381 2.53 -15.49 21.16
N ALA A 382 1.55 -15.70 20.29
CA ALA A 382 1.04 -17.03 19.95
C ALA A 382 0.82 -17.12 18.45
N THR A 383 1.13 -18.28 17.88
CA THR A 383 1.06 -18.52 16.44
C THR A 383 0.26 -19.78 16.16
N PHE A 384 -0.73 -19.67 15.28
CA PHE A 384 -1.50 -20.80 14.77
C PHE A 384 -1.25 -20.97 13.27
N PRO A 385 -0.73 -22.12 12.81
CA PRO A 385 -0.42 -22.35 11.40
C PRO A 385 -1.68 -22.74 10.60
N PHE A 386 -1.80 -22.25 9.37
CA PHE A 386 -2.90 -22.66 8.48
C PHE A 386 -2.86 -24.12 8.10
N SER A 387 -1.73 -24.81 8.24
CA SER A 387 -1.65 -26.26 8.08
C SER A 387 -2.48 -27.05 9.09
N ALA A 388 -2.87 -26.46 10.22
CA ALA A 388 -3.78 -27.02 11.20
C ALA A 388 -5.26 -26.55 11.00
N ASN A 389 -5.53 -25.69 10.02
CA ASN A 389 -6.86 -25.16 9.75
C ASN A 389 -7.56 -25.97 8.66
N GLY A 390 -8.76 -26.52 8.98
CA GLY A 390 -9.51 -27.40 8.06
C GLY A 390 -9.95 -26.71 6.76
N LYS A 391 -10.29 -25.41 6.79
CA LYS A 391 -10.65 -24.65 5.59
C LYS A 391 -9.44 -24.45 4.68
N ALA A 392 -8.29 -24.11 5.24
CA ALA A 392 -7.04 -23.94 4.48
C ALA A 392 -6.61 -25.26 3.79
N GLN A 393 -6.77 -26.39 4.47
CA GLN A 393 -6.56 -27.71 3.88
C GLN A 393 -7.51 -27.98 2.70
N GLY A 394 -8.78 -27.68 2.87
CA GLY A 394 -9.79 -27.86 1.81
C GLY A 394 -9.57 -26.95 0.59
N LEU A 395 -8.92 -25.80 0.77
CA LEU A 395 -8.54 -24.88 -0.31
C LEU A 395 -7.20 -25.25 -0.97
N ALA A 396 -6.42 -26.17 -0.39
CA ALA A 396 -5.02 -26.46 -0.74
C ALA A 396 -4.09 -25.24 -0.51
N GLU A 397 -4.47 -24.32 0.36
CA GLU A 397 -3.77 -23.06 0.65
C GLU A 397 -3.32 -23.02 2.13
N SER A 398 -2.62 -24.06 2.56
CA SER A 398 -2.21 -24.26 3.97
C SER A 398 -0.89 -23.57 4.35
N ALA A 399 -0.30 -22.78 3.46
CA ALA A 399 0.92 -22.03 3.74
C ALA A 399 0.62 -20.82 4.65
N GLY A 400 1.51 -20.61 5.66
CA GLY A 400 1.44 -19.44 6.53
C GLY A 400 0.78 -19.69 7.88
N PHE A 401 0.40 -18.59 8.54
CA PHE A 401 -0.03 -18.61 9.94
C PHE A 401 -0.75 -17.30 10.33
N VAL A 402 -1.38 -17.33 11.48
CA VAL A 402 -1.79 -16.16 12.26
C VAL A 402 -0.93 -16.06 13.51
N LYS A 403 -0.24 -14.92 13.71
CA LYS A 403 0.54 -14.61 14.90
C LYS A 403 -0.07 -13.39 15.58
N ILE A 404 -0.40 -13.51 16.87
CA ILE A 404 -0.87 -12.41 17.71
C ILE A 404 0.22 -12.07 18.72
N VAL A 405 0.41 -10.77 18.99
CA VAL A 405 1.28 -10.22 20.02
C VAL A 405 0.40 -9.46 21.00
N ALA A 406 0.49 -9.79 22.29
CA ALA A 406 -0.38 -9.23 23.31
C ALA A 406 0.35 -9.04 24.65
N ASP A 407 -0.25 -8.20 25.51
CA ASP A 407 0.07 -8.17 26.93
C ASP A 407 -0.43 -9.47 27.58
N ALA A 408 0.46 -10.18 28.26
CA ALA A 408 0.15 -11.49 28.83
C ALA A 408 -0.71 -11.41 30.12
N GLU A 409 -0.80 -10.26 30.75
CA GLU A 409 -1.57 -10.03 31.97
C GLU A 409 -3.02 -9.69 31.65
N PHE A 410 -3.22 -8.78 30.68
CA PHE A 410 -4.55 -8.24 30.37
C PHE A 410 -5.13 -8.77 29.06
N GLY A 411 -4.33 -9.47 28.24
CA GLY A 411 -4.75 -9.93 26.92
C GLY A 411 -4.90 -8.82 25.87
N GLU A 412 -4.41 -7.60 26.16
CA GLU A 412 -4.48 -6.46 25.26
C GLU A 412 -3.74 -6.75 23.96
N LEU A 413 -4.39 -6.50 22.80
CA LEU A 413 -3.81 -6.67 21.49
C LEU A 413 -2.79 -5.58 21.18
N LEU A 414 -1.53 -5.95 21.03
CA LEU A 414 -0.43 -5.05 20.68
C LEU A 414 -0.01 -5.16 19.23
N GLY A 415 -0.38 -6.26 18.57
CA GLY A 415 -0.13 -6.46 17.15
C GLY A 415 -0.61 -7.82 16.66
N ALA A 416 -0.79 -7.92 15.35
CA ALA A 416 -1.03 -9.18 14.67
C ALA A 416 -0.31 -9.20 13.32
N HIS A 417 0.22 -10.36 12.97
CA HIS A 417 1.04 -10.58 11.77
C HIS A 417 0.61 -11.89 11.12
N MET A 418 0.06 -11.80 9.92
CA MET A 418 -0.55 -12.95 9.25
C MET A 418 0.06 -13.15 7.86
N VAL A 419 0.25 -14.40 7.50
CA VAL A 419 0.60 -14.84 6.14
C VAL A 419 -0.38 -15.93 5.74
N GLY A 420 -1.04 -15.81 4.61
CA GLY A 420 -1.96 -16.84 4.14
C GLY A 420 -2.99 -16.34 3.15
N SER A 421 -3.87 -17.24 2.71
CA SER A 421 -4.99 -16.90 1.86
C SER A 421 -6.00 -16.04 2.63
N GLY A 422 -6.49 -14.96 2.00
CA GLY A 422 -7.56 -14.13 2.54
C GLY A 422 -7.23 -13.38 3.85
N VAL A 423 -5.99 -13.36 4.31
CA VAL A 423 -5.63 -12.70 5.59
C VAL A 423 -5.89 -11.19 5.58
N SER A 424 -5.89 -10.54 4.41
CA SER A 424 -6.26 -9.14 4.29
C SER A 424 -7.73 -8.88 4.65
N GLU A 425 -8.61 -9.85 4.37
CA GLU A 425 -10.04 -9.77 4.69
C GLU A 425 -10.34 -10.17 6.16
N MET A 426 -9.43 -10.91 6.79
CA MET A 426 -9.56 -11.32 8.19
C MET A 426 -9.10 -10.22 9.17
N LEU A 427 -8.15 -9.38 8.76
CA LEU A 427 -7.51 -8.37 9.60
C LEU A 427 -8.49 -7.40 10.30
N PRO A 428 -9.62 -6.96 9.67
CA PRO A 428 -10.56 -6.02 10.28
C PRO A 428 -11.16 -6.47 11.62
N GLU A 429 -11.34 -7.76 11.86
CA GLU A 429 -11.80 -8.26 13.17
C GLU A 429 -10.80 -7.89 14.28
N LEU A 430 -9.52 -8.12 14.05
CA LEU A 430 -8.48 -7.85 15.03
C LEU A 430 -8.26 -6.35 15.23
N THR A 431 -8.33 -5.56 14.16
CA THR A 431 -8.20 -4.09 14.28
C THR A 431 -9.42 -3.45 14.94
N LEU A 432 -10.62 -4.02 14.73
CA LEU A 432 -11.82 -3.58 15.43
C LEU A 432 -11.72 -3.91 16.94
N ALA A 433 -11.29 -5.14 17.27
CA ALA A 433 -11.06 -5.54 18.65
C ALA A 433 -10.05 -4.60 19.35
N GLN A 434 -8.91 -4.35 18.71
CA GLN A 434 -7.90 -3.42 19.23
C GLN A 434 -8.45 -1.99 19.42
N ARG A 435 -9.23 -1.49 18.44
CA ARG A 435 -9.77 -0.11 18.48
C ARG A 435 -10.75 0.13 19.61
N PHE A 436 -11.44 -0.92 20.05
CA PHE A 436 -12.47 -0.86 21.12
C PHE A 436 -12.03 -1.57 22.40
N ASP A 437 -10.71 -1.72 22.59
CA ASP A 437 -10.10 -2.27 23.82
C ASP A 437 -10.61 -3.69 24.16
N LEU A 438 -11.04 -4.46 23.15
CA LEU A 438 -11.30 -5.90 23.31
C LEU A 438 -9.97 -6.63 23.39
N THR A 439 -9.98 -7.72 24.16
CA THR A 439 -8.78 -8.51 24.42
C THR A 439 -8.75 -9.82 23.63
N CYS A 440 -7.68 -10.59 23.77
CA CYS A 440 -7.60 -11.93 23.23
C CYS A 440 -8.68 -12.88 23.80
N GLU A 441 -9.21 -12.57 25.00
CA GLU A 441 -10.28 -13.38 25.60
C GLU A 441 -11.58 -13.24 24.81
N GLU A 442 -12.00 -12.02 24.44
CA GLU A 442 -13.21 -11.81 23.66
C GLU A 442 -13.09 -12.42 22.26
N ILE A 443 -11.91 -12.31 21.61
CA ILE A 443 -11.68 -12.94 20.30
C ILE A 443 -11.76 -14.47 20.40
N GLY A 444 -11.11 -15.06 21.42
CA GLY A 444 -11.13 -16.50 21.64
C GLY A 444 -12.51 -17.04 21.94
N ARG A 445 -13.35 -16.27 22.65
CA ARG A 445 -14.75 -16.63 22.98
C ARG A 445 -15.73 -16.29 21.88
N ASN A 446 -15.38 -15.47 20.90
CA ASN A 446 -16.25 -15.19 19.76
C ASN A 446 -16.49 -16.48 18.95
N VAL A 447 -17.75 -16.73 18.60
CA VAL A 447 -18.12 -17.92 17.81
C VAL A 447 -17.80 -17.67 16.35
N HIS A 448 -16.75 -18.34 15.85
CA HIS A 448 -16.38 -18.28 14.44
C HIS A 448 -17.15 -19.35 13.65
N THR A 449 -17.59 -18.97 12.46
CA THR A 449 -18.26 -19.91 11.53
C THR A 449 -17.29 -21.03 11.12
N HIS A 450 -17.77 -22.28 11.13
CA HIS A 450 -17.00 -23.46 10.72
C HIS A 450 -17.48 -24.00 9.36
N PRO A 451 -16.58 -24.37 8.43
CA PRO A 451 -15.12 -24.15 8.47
C PRO A 451 -14.75 -22.81 7.81
N THR A 452 -13.89 -22.04 8.46
CA THR A 452 -13.37 -20.76 7.93
C THR A 452 -11.89 -20.60 8.22
N LEU A 453 -11.22 -19.69 7.48
CA LEU A 453 -9.86 -19.30 7.77
C LEU A 453 -9.77 -18.48 9.08
N SER A 454 -10.84 -17.72 9.41
CA SER A 454 -10.89 -16.88 10.61
C SER A 454 -10.81 -17.65 11.92
N GLU A 455 -11.13 -18.96 11.94
CA GLU A 455 -10.89 -19.82 13.10
C GLU A 455 -9.41 -19.83 13.54
N ALA A 456 -8.47 -19.55 12.63
CA ALA A 456 -7.06 -19.41 12.96
C ALA A 456 -6.77 -18.21 13.86
N MET A 457 -7.57 -17.13 13.78
CA MET A 457 -7.43 -15.96 14.68
C MET A 457 -7.90 -16.32 16.09
N LYS A 458 -9.02 -17.06 16.19
CA LYS A 458 -9.50 -17.59 17.47
C LYS A 458 -8.44 -18.44 18.15
N GLU A 459 -7.88 -19.42 17.45
CA GLU A 459 -6.86 -20.30 18.00
C GLU A 459 -5.59 -19.53 18.43
N ALA A 460 -5.16 -18.55 17.65
CA ALA A 460 -4.02 -17.71 18.03
C ALA A 460 -4.32 -16.85 19.28
N ALA A 461 -5.53 -16.30 19.41
CA ALA A 461 -5.97 -15.57 20.60
C ALA A 461 -6.05 -16.48 21.84
N GLU A 462 -6.65 -17.67 21.69
CA GLU A 462 -6.64 -18.71 22.73
C GLU A 462 -5.22 -19.12 23.15
N GLY A 463 -4.28 -19.11 22.19
CA GLY A 463 -2.87 -19.37 22.45
C GLY A 463 -2.21 -18.32 23.36
N ILE A 464 -2.62 -17.06 23.29
CA ILE A 464 -2.21 -16.02 24.24
C ILE A 464 -2.68 -16.38 25.65
N MET A 465 -3.93 -16.85 25.79
CA MET A 465 -4.52 -17.26 27.06
C MET A 465 -4.01 -18.64 27.57
N GLY A 466 -3.27 -19.36 26.73
CA GLY A 466 -2.77 -20.71 27.07
C GLY A 466 -3.79 -21.83 26.82
N HIS A 467 -4.80 -21.60 26.02
CA HIS A 467 -5.92 -22.51 25.80
C HIS A 467 -6.09 -22.93 24.33
N MET A 468 -5.06 -22.76 23.47
CA MET A 468 -5.09 -23.25 22.09
C MET A 468 -5.44 -24.74 22.07
N ILE A 469 -6.45 -25.13 21.27
CA ILE A 469 -7.04 -26.47 21.31
C ILE A 469 -6.52 -27.32 20.15
N ASN A 470 -6.43 -26.73 18.95
CA ASN A 470 -6.20 -27.51 17.73
C ASN A 470 -4.71 -27.53 17.29
N LEU A 471 -3.76 -27.31 18.22
CA LEU A 471 -2.33 -27.39 17.98
C LEU A 471 -1.59 -27.99 19.16
#